data_5223b3091e77d8a418faa072d4abd8e0
#
_entry.id   5223b3091e77d8a418faa072d4abd8e0
#
_cell.length_a   1.000
_cell.length_b   1.000
_cell.length_c   1.000
_cell.angle_alpha   90.00
_cell.angle_beta   90.00
_cell.angle_gamma   90.00
#
_symmetry.space_group_name_H-M   'P 1'
#
loop_
_entity.id
_entity.type
_entity.pdbx_description
1 polymer ?
#
loop_
_entity_poly.entity_id
_entity_poly.type
_entity_poly.pdbx_seq_one_letter_code
_entity_poly.pdbx_strand_id
1 'polypeptide(L)'
;MSRFRFSADFVLLVISAATLTAGAVLFALGLATIARAVWFIGALPVLLALALSIGKALLERRAGVDILALLSIGLALTLRETAAAAVIALMVASGRALERYAQDRAKREMTALLSRAPREAVRWENGQWASVPLEQVRVISGDTDATP
;
A
#
# COMPACT_ATOMS: atom_id res chain seq x y z
N MET A 1 9.30 -7.65 8.64
CA MET A 1 9.44 -7.50 7.18
C MET A 1 8.67 -6.31 6.57
N SER A 2 7.99 -5.47 7.34
CA SER A 2 7.17 -4.33 6.83
C SER A 2 7.93 -3.03 6.53
N ARG A 3 9.07 -2.81 7.15
CA ARG A 3 9.87 -1.57 6.94
C ARG A 3 10.48 -1.44 5.53
N PHE A 4 10.78 -2.57 4.87
CA PHE A 4 11.43 -2.55 3.55
C PHE A 4 10.45 -2.18 2.42
N ARG A 5 9.17 -2.46 2.57
CA ARG A 5 8.15 -2.18 1.54
C ARG A 5 7.72 -0.70 1.51
N PHE A 6 7.71 -0.02 2.66
CA PHE A 6 7.45 1.43 2.72
C PHE A 6 8.53 2.22 1.98
N SER A 7 9.79 1.80 2.14
CA SER A 7 10.93 2.38 1.44
C SER A 7 10.84 2.24 -0.08
N ALA A 8 10.36 1.11 -0.60
CA ALA A 8 10.32 0.83 -2.04
C ALA A 8 9.31 1.71 -2.81
N ASP A 9 8.08 1.89 -2.30
CA ASP A 9 7.09 2.73 -3.00
C ASP A 9 7.44 4.21 -2.91
N PHE A 10 8.02 4.65 -1.80
CA PHE A 10 8.53 6.01 -1.67
C PHE A 10 9.70 6.26 -2.63
N VAL A 11 10.59 5.29 -2.80
CA VAL A 11 11.68 5.35 -3.77
C VAL A 11 11.14 5.43 -5.20
N LEU A 12 10.15 4.62 -5.54
CA LEU A 12 9.49 4.67 -6.86
C LEU A 12 8.84 6.04 -7.12
N LEU A 13 8.18 6.62 -6.12
CA LEU A 13 7.60 7.95 -6.21
C LEU A 13 8.68 9.02 -6.48
N VAL A 14 9.78 9.00 -5.72
CA VAL A 14 10.89 9.96 -5.88
C VAL A 14 11.55 9.81 -7.25
N ILE A 15 11.81 8.59 -7.70
CA ILE A 15 12.39 8.32 -9.02
C ILE A 15 11.46 8.84 -10.13
N SER A 16 10.16 8.54 -10.06
CA SER A 16 9.18 8.99 -11.06
C SER A 16 9.06 10.51 -11.10
N ALA A 17 9.03 11.18 -9.95
CA ALA A 17 8.99 12.63 -9.88
C ALA A 17 10.28 13.27 -10.43
N ALA A 18 11.43 12.75 -10.05
CA ALA A 18 12.72 13.24 -10.50
C ALA A 18 12.92 13.07 -12.01
N THR A 19 12.56 11.91 -12.56
CA THR A 19 12.68 11.65 -14.00
C THR A 19 11.67 12.44 -14.82
N LEU A 20 10.46 12.67 -14.30
CA LEU A 20 9.48 13.52 -14.98
C LEU A 20 9.95 14.97 -15.04
N THR A 21 10.43 15.54 -13.95
CA THR A 21 10.93 16.92 -13.89
C THR A 21 12.22 17.09 -14.71
N ALA A 22 13.18 16.18 -14.57
CA ALA A 22 14.42 16.22 -15.37
C ALA A 22 14.12 16.13 -16.87
N GLY A 23 13.25 15.24 -17.29
CA GLY A 23 12.83 15.11 -18.68
C GLY A 23 12.13 16.36 -19.20
N ALA A 24 11.27 17.01 -18.39
CA ALA A 24 10.60 18.26 -18.75
C ALA A 24 11.61 19.40 -18.96
N VAL A 25 12.61 19.52 -18.09
CA VAL A 25 13.68 20.51 -18.22
C VAL A 25 14.49 20.25 -19.48
N LEU A 26 14.91 19.01 -19.74
CA LEU A 26 15.66 18.63 -20.94
C LEU A 26 14.86 18.91 -22.22
N PHE A 27 13.56 18.67 -22.20
CA PHE A 27 12.67 18.95 -23.31
C PHE A 27 12.60 20.46 -23.58
N ALA A 28 12.47 21.28 -22.54
CA ALA A 28 12.47 22.75 -22.63
C ALA A 28 13.80 23.32 -23.18
N LEU A 29 14.92 22.64 -22.90
CA LEU A 29 16.23 22.97 -23.44
C LEU A 29 16.45 22.49 -24.90
N GLY A 30 15.44 21.95 -25.56
CA GLY A 30 15.52 21.46 -26.93
C GLY A 30 16.14 20.05 -27.09
N LEU A 31 16.49 19.40 -25.99
CA LEU A 31 17.08 18.05 -25.98
C LEU A 31 16.01 16.94 -25.97
N ALA A 32 15.08 17.00 -26.92
CA ALA A 32 13.90 16.13 -26.96
C ALA A 32 14.23 14.62 -26.97
N THR A 33 15.31 14.21 -27.63
CA THR A 33 15.71 12.79 -27.68
C THR A 33 16.14 12.29 -26.31
N ILE A 34 16.94 13.09 -25.59
CA ILE A 34 17.41 12.75 -24.22
C ILE A 34 16.24 12.78 -23.25
N ALA A 35 15.35 13.75 -23.35
CA ALA A 35 14.14 13.84 -22.54
C ALA A 35 13.27 12.57 -22.66
N ARG A 36 13.05 12.09 -23.88
CA ARG A 36 12.31 10.85 -24.13
C ARG A 36 12.96 9.63 -23.50
N ALA A 37 14.29 9.54 -23.58
CA ALA A 37 15.03 8.45 -22.94
C ALA A 37 14.91 8.49 -21.41
N VAL A 38 14.98 9.68 -20.79
CA VAL A 38 14.83 9.87 -19.35
C VAL A 38 13.43 9.46 -18.89
N TRP A 39 12.38 9.89 -19.61
CA TRP A 39 11.00 9.50 -19.30
C TRP A 39 10.78 7.99 -19.47
N PHE A 40 11.34 7.39 -20.52
CA PHE A 40 11.26 5.95 -20.74
C PHE A 40 11.90 5.18 -19.58
N ILE A 41 13.11 5.52 -19.19
CA ILE A 41 13.84 4.88 -18.10
C ILE A 41 13.12 5.08 -16.77
N GLY A 42 12.52 6.26 -16.54
CA GLY A 42 11.78 6.56 -15.32
C GLY A 42 10.47 5.79 -15.18
N ALA A 43 9.79 5.48 -16.28
CA ALA A 43 8.56 4.70 -16.29
C ALA A 43 8.79 3.19 -16.08
N LEU A 44 9.94 2.67 -16.47
CA LEU A 44 10.25 1.23 -16.41
C LEU A 44 10.15 0.63 -14.99
N PRO A 45 10.71 1.24 -13.92
CA PRO A 45 10.63 0.66 -12.58
C PRO A 45 9.18 0.53 -12.10
N VAL A 46 8.32 1.51 -12.42
CA VAL A 46 6.90 1.47 -12.05
C VAL A 46 6.17 0.39 -12.84
N LEU A 47 6.43 0.29 -14.15
CA LEU A 47 5.86 -0.75 -15.00
C LEU A 47 6.23 -2.15 -14.49
N LEU A 48 7.51 -2.35 -14.14
CA LEU A 48 7.99 -3.63 -13.60
C LEU A 48 7.35 -3.94 -12.24
N ALA A 49 7.27 -2.96 -11.33
CA ALA A 49 6.62 -3.12 -10.04
C ALA A 49 5.14 -3.48 -10.17
N LEU A 50 4.42 -2.86 -11.14
CA LEU A 50 3.05 -3.19 -11.49
C LEU A 50 2.93 -4.62 -12.02
N ALA A 51 3.75 -4.99 -12.99
CA ALA A 51 3.73 -6.32 -13.59
C ALA A 51 3.96 -7.42 -12.54
N LEU A 52 4.92 -7.23 -11.64
CA LEU A 52 5.19 -8.15 -10.54
C LEU A 52 4.04 -8.21 -9.52
N SER A 53 3.40 -7.07 -9.23
CA SER A 53 2.24 -6.99 -8.34
C SER A 53 1.05 -7.74 -8.91
N ILE A 54 0.75 -7.51 -10.19
CA ILE A 54 -0.36 -8.16 -10.90
C ILE A 54 -0.11 -9.65 -11.04
N GLY A 55 1.12 -10.07 -11.36
CA GLY A 55 1.47 -11.48 -11.42
C GLY A 55 1.19 -12.22 -10.11
N LYS A 56 1.49 -11.60 -8.97
CA LYS A 56 1.16 -12.14 -7.64
C LYS A 56 -0.36 -12.14 -7.37
N ALA A 57 -1.03 -11.05 -7.71
CA ALA A 57 -2.48 -10.92 -7.50
C ALA A 57 -3.28 -11.93 -8.35
N LEU A 58 -2.81 -12.23 -9.56
CA LEU A 58 -3.41 -13.24 -10.43
C LEU A 58 -3.29 -14.65 -9.84
N LEU A 59 -2.13 -14.98 -9.26
CA LEU A 59 -1.91 -16.24 -8.54
C LEU A 59 -2.84 -16.36 -7.31
N GLU A 60 -3.14 -15.25 -6.65
CA GLU A 60 -4.03 -15.17 -5.49
C GLU A 60 -5.51 -14.97 -5.84
N ARG A 61 -5.89 -14.97 -7.14
CA ARG A 61 -7.24 -14.70 -7.67
C ARG A 61 -7.83 -13.35 -7.23
N ARG A 62 -6.98 -12.38 -6.96
CA ARG A 62 -7.36 -11.00 -6.61
C ARG A 62 -7.00 -10.08 -7.76
N ALA A 63 -7.82 -10.09 -8.84
CA ALA A 63 -7.65 -9.13 -9.92
C ALA A 63 -8.00 -7.72 -9.44
N GLY A 64 -7.06 -6.80 -9.52
CA GLY A 64 -7.19 -5.42 -9.07
C GLY A 64 -7.18 -4.41 -10.21
N VAL A 65 -7.44 -3.16 -9.88
CA VAL A 65 -7.47 -1.99 -10.79
C VAL A 65 -6.10 -1.73 -11.46
N ASP A 66 -5.03 -2.30 -10.93
CA ASP A 66 -3.66 -2.15 -11.39
C ASP A 66 -3.43 -2.61 -12.85
N ILE A 67 -4.29 -3.50 -13.37
CA ILE A 67 -4.21 -3.99 -14.76
C ILE A 67 -4.39 -2.85 -15.78
N LEU A 68 -5.32 -1.94 -15.52
CA LEU A 68 -5.55 -0.79 -16.40
C LEU A 68 -4.34 0.15 -16.43
N ALA A 69 -3.71 0.37 -15.27
CA ALA A 69 -2.51 1.19 -15.17
C ALA A 69 -1.33 0.54 -15.93
N LEU A 70 -1.15 -0.79 -15.79
CA LEU A 70 -0.13 -1.55 -16.52
C LEU A 70 -0.33 -1.43 -18.04
N LEU A 71 -1.55 -1.64 -18.51
CA LEU A 71 -1.90 -1.53 -19.94
C LEU A 71 -1.67 -0.10 -20.45
N SER A 72 -2.09 0.91 -19.68
CA SER A 72 -1.93 2.32 -20.07
C SER A 72 -0.47 2.72 -20.22
N ILE A 73 0.39 2.37 -19.24
CA ILE A 73 1.84 2.65 -19.32
C ILE A 73 2.46 1.84 -20.47
N GLY A 74 2.15 0.56 -20.58
CA GLY A 74 2.65 -0.30 -21.63
C GLY A 74 2.28 0.20 -23.04
N LEU A 75 1.01 0.59 -23.23
CA LEU A 75 0.54 1.16 -24.48
C LEU A 75 1.21 2.51 -24.81
N ALA A 76 1.33 3.40 -23.82
CA ALA A 76 2.00 4.69 -24.02
C ALA A 76 3.48 4.50 -24.43
N LEU A 77 4.19 3.54 -23.82
CA LEU A 77 5.57 3.23 -24.20
C LEU A 77 5.68 2.63 -25.62
N THR A 78 4.75 1.75 -26.02
CA THR A 78 4.74 1.17 -27.38
C THR A 78 4.43 2.22 -28.45
N LEU A 79 3.56 3.17 -28.14
CA LEU A 79 3.25 4.32 -29.00
C LEU A 79 4.33 5.41 -28.99
N ARG A 80 5.42 5.22 -28.25
CA ARG A 80 6.51 6.20 -28.06
C ARG A 80 6.09 7.50 -27.37
N GLU A 81 4.94 7.49 -26.72
CA GLU A 81 4.43 8.59 -25.89
C GLU A 81 5.03 8.51 -24.48
N THR A 82 6.37 8.69 -24.42
CA THR A 82 7.14 8.49 -23.19
C THR A 82 6.80 9.52 -22.10
N ALA A 83 6.40 10.75 -22.49
CA ALA A 83 5.95 11.77 -21.55
C ALA A 83 4.63 11.32 -20.86
N ALA A 84 3.66 10.81 -21.62
CA ALA A 84 2.42 10.30 -21.08
C ALA A 84 2.67 9.10 -20.15
N ALA A 85 3.55 8.17 -20.55
CA ALA A 85 3.94 7.05 -19.70
C ALA A 85 4.55 7.50 -18.37
N ALA A 86 5.42 8.52 -18.38
CA ALA A 86 6.03 9.07 -17.17
C ALA A 86 5.02 9.74 -16.24
N VAL A 87 4.03 10.47 -16.78
CA VAL A 87 2.95 11.07 -16.00
C VAL A 87 2.08 10.00 -15.35
N ILE A 88 1.67 8.97 -16.11
CA ILE A 88 0.87 7.87 -15.57
C ILE A 88 1.66 7.11 -14.50
N ALA A 89 2.96 6.87 -14.72
CA ALA A 89 3.83 6.22 -13.75
C ALA A 89 3.92 7.02 -12.43
N LEU A 90 4.05 8.34 -12.50
CA LEU A 90 4.03 9.20 -11.32
C LEU A 90 2.68 9.13 -10.60
N MET A 91 1.58 9.19 -11.34
CA MET A 91 0.23 9.09 -10.77
C MET A 91 0.04 7.77 -10.01
N VAL A 92 0.47 6.65 -10.59
CA VAL A 92 0.39 5.34 -9.94
C VAL A 92 1.30 5.26 -8.72
N ALA A 93 2.54 5.73 -8.83
CA ALA A 93 3.50 5.71 -7.71
C ALA A 93 3.01 6.56 -6.53
N SER A 94 2.45 7.75 -6.81
CA SER A 94 1.88 8.63 -5.78
C SER A 94 0.65 8.02 -5.12
N GLY A 95 -0.25 7.42 -5.88
CA GLY A 95 -1.43 6.72 -5.36
C GLY A 95 -1.07 5.59 -4.42
N ARG A 96 -0.12 4.75 -4.81
CA ARG A 96 0.37 3.64 -3.97
C ARG A 96 1.08 4.11 -2.70
N ALA A 97 1.89 5.17 -2.80
CA ALA A 97 2.55 5.75 -1.64
C ALA A 97 1.54 6.31 -0.63
N LEU A 98 0.52 7.03 -1.13
CA LEU A 98 -0.54 7.60 -0.30
C LEU A 98 -1.42 6.52 0.35
N GLU A 99 -1.83 5.51 -0.41
CA GLU A 99 -2.61 4.38 0.10
C GLU A 99 -1.90 3.67 1.25
N ARG A 100 -0.61 3.40 1.09
CA ARG A 100 0.19 2.78 2.15
C ARG A 100 0.34 3.67 3.37
N TYR A 101 0.57 4.95 3.17
CA TYR A 101 0.63 5.91 4.27
C TYR A 101 -0.67 5.91 5.08
N ALA A 102 -1.82 5.94 4.39
CA ALA A 102 -3.13 5.88 5.03
C ALA A 102 -3.36 4.56 5.79
N GLN A 103 -3.00 3.42 5.19
CA GLN A 103 -3.10 2.10 5.83
C GLN A 103 -2.23 1.97 7.07
N ASP A 104 -0.98 2.46 7.02
CA ASP A 104 -0.06 2.40 8.15
C ASP A 104 -0.52 3.31 9.30
N ARG A 105 -1.09 4.47 8.98
CA ARG A 105 -1.68 5.37 9.96
C ARG A 105 -2.89 4.73 10.64
N ALA A 106 -3.82 4.17 9.88
CA ALA A 106 -5.00 3.49 10.41
C ALA A 106 -4.63 2.32 11.33
N LYS A 107 -3.62 1.52 10.95
CA LYS A 107 -3.13 0.41 11.78
C LYS A 107 -2.54 0.88 13.11
N ARG A 108 -1.80 1.99 13.12
CA ARG A 108 -1.22 2.55 14.36
C ARG A 108 -2.30 3.03 15.32
N GLU A 109 -3.32 3.72 14.80
CA GLU A 109 -4.44 4.20 15.61
C GLU A 109 -5.24 3.04 16.20
N MET A 110 -5.51 1.98 15.41
CA MET A 110 -6.21 0.78 15.87
C MET A 110 -5.40 0.03 16.95
N THR A 111 -4.09 -0.12 16.77
CA THR A 111 -3.22 -0.77 17.77
C THR A 111 -3.17 0.04 19.06
N ALA A 112 -3.17 1.36 19.00
CA ALA A 112 -3.20 2.23 20.17
C ALA A 112 -4.52 2.10 20.95
N LEU A 113 -5.65 1.88 20.26
CA LEU A 113 -6.94 1.62 20.91
C LEU A 113 -6.99 0.23 21.55
N LEU A 114 -6.48 -0.79 20.88
CA LEU A 114 -6.40 -2.16 21.42
C LEU A 114 -5.46 -2.27 22.62
N SER A 115 -4.39 -1.47 22.66
CA SER A 115 -3.47 -1.44 23.81
C SER A 115 -4.08 -0.78 25.04
N ARG A 116 -5.16 0.01 24.89
CA ARG A 116 -5.93 0.61 25.97
C ARG A 116 -7.11 -0.25 26.43
N ALA A 117 -7.42 -1.33 25.73
CA ALA A 117 -8.43 -2.28 26.20
C ALA A 117 -7.94 -2.90 27.53
N PRO A 118 -8.78 -2.88 28.60
CA PRO A 118 -8.37 -3.47 29.87
C PRO A 118 -8.07 -4.95 29.64
N ARG A 119 -6.87 -5.37 30.01
CA ARG A 119 -6.43 -6.77 29.95
C ARG A 119 -6.92 -7.58 31.14
N GLU A 120 -7.72 -6.97 32.02
CA GLU A 120 -8.25 -7.54 33.21
C GLU A 120 -9.78 -7.62 33.11
N ALA A 121 -10.34 -8.77 33.40
CA ALA A 121 -11.76 -8.97 33.59
C ALA A 121 -12.06 -9.04 35.08
N VAL A 122 -13.21 -8.52 35.50
CA VAL A 122 -13.66 -8.63 36.88
C VAL A 122 -14.55 -9.87 36.98
N ARG A 123 -14.13 -10.84 37.76
CA ARG A 123 -14.84 -12.08 38.03
C ARG A 123 -15.36 -12.08 39.47
N TRP A 124 -16.59 -12.53 39.64
CA TRP A 124 -17.17 -12.76 40.98
C TRP A 124 -16.68 -14.11 41.48
N GLU A 125 -15.91 -14.11 42.56
CA GLU A 125 -15.38 -15.34 43.18
C GLU A 125 -15.43 -15.22 44.69
N ASN A 126 -15.98 -16.23 45.37
CA ASN A 126 -16.10 -16.30 46.83
C ASN A 126 -16.75 -15.09 47.53
N GLY A 127 -17.73 -14.46 46.88
CA GLY A 127 -18.45 -13.30 47.47
C GLY A 127 -17.72 -11.95 47.31
N GLN A 128 -16.66 -11.88 46.50
CA GLN A 128 -15.92 -10.66 46.17
C GLN A 128 -15.59 -10.55 44.70
N TRP A 129 -15.44 -9.31 44.21
CA TRP A 129 -14.97 -9.04 42.88
C TRP A 129 -13.46 -9.15 42.83
N ALA A 130 -12.94 -10.11 42.08
CA ALA A 130 -11.51 -10.29 41.83
C ALA A 130 -11.17 -9.92 40.40
N SER A 131 -10.08 -9.15 40.23
CA SER A 131 -9.53 -8.85 38.91
C SER A 131 -8.70 -10.01 38.44
N VAL A 132 -9.02 -10.58 37.27
CA VAL A 132 -8.31 -11.72 36.69
C VAL A 132 -7.85 -11.34 35.28
N PRO A 133 -6.62 -11.76 34.85
CA PRO A 133 -6.17 -11.57 33.49
C PRO A 133 -7.12 -12.22 32.50
N LEU A 134 -7.42 -11.50 31.39
CA LEU A 134 -8.35 -11.97 30.34
C LEU A 134 -7.97 -13.35 29.78
N GLU A 135 -6.68 -13.72 29.81
CA GLU A 135 -6.16 -15.01 29.36
C GLU A 135 -6.67 -16.20 30.21
N GLN A 136 -7.11 -15.93 31.42
CA GLN A 136 -7.67 -16.96 32.35
C GLN A 136 -9.18 -17.05 32.29
N VAL A 137 -9.84 -16.13 31.57
CA VAL A 137 -11.30 -16.13 31.38
C VAL A 137 -11.63 -17.00 30.17
N ARG A 138 -11.98 -18.25 30.42
CA ARG A 138 -12.61 -19.10 29.40
C ARG A 138 -14.04 -18.60 29.21
N VAL A 139 -14.34 -18.07 28.01
CA VAL A 139 -15.71 -17.87 27.60
C VAL A 139 -16.34 -19.24 27.42
N ILE A 140 -17.12 -19.68 28.41
CA ILE A 140 -17.99 -20.82 28.23
C ILE A 140 -19.15 -20.28 27.39
N SER A 141 -19.07 -20.53 26.09
CA SER A 141 -20.14 -20.24 25.15
C SER A 141 -21.33 -21.10 25.52
N GLY A 142 -22.37 -20.44 26.00
CA GLY A 142 -23.72 -20.90 25.94
C GLY A 142 -24.07 -22.09 26.84
N ASP A 143 -24.75 -21.83 27.92
CA ASP A 143 -25.96 -22.56 28.16
C ASP A 143 -27.01 -21.56 28.64
N THR A 144 -27.88 -21.18 27.72
CA THR A 144 -29.11 -20.44 27.95
C THR A 144 -30.22 -21.42 28.34
N ASP A 145 -29.96 -22.32 29.28
CA ASP A 145 -30.97 -23.09 29.94
C ASP A 145 -31.08 -22.67 31.40
N ALA A 146 -31.45 -21.41 31.60
CA ALA A 146 -32.10 -20.97 32.82
C ALA A 146 -33.59 -20.72 32.50
N THR A 147 -34.35 -21.79 32.45
CA THR A 147 -35.79 -21.72 32.65
C THR A 147 -36.08 -21.84 34.13
N PRO A 148 -37.04 -21.05 34.65
CA PRO A 148 -37.37 -20.92 36.06
C PRO A 148 -38.00 -22.20 36.65
#